data_f599876959c1b5ef469ccc36aa703d54
#
_entry.id   f599876959c1b5ef469ccc36aa703d54
#
_cell.length_a   1.000
_cell.length_b   1.000
_cell.length_c   1.000
_cell.angle_alpha   90.00
_cell.angle_beta   90.00
_cell.angle_gamma   90.00
#
_symmetry.space_group_name_H-M   'P 1'
#
loop_
_entity.id
_entity.type
_entity.pdbx_description
1 polymer ?
#
loop_
_entity_poly.entity_id
_entity_poly.type
_entity_poly.pdbx_seq_one_letter_code
_entity_poly.pdbx_strand_id
1 'polypeptide(L)'
;MEGKRIITVLEEQDEFPHEPDDVTNYNESMYLNTFDLDQEIGGWFRLGNRVNEGYAEMTVCLYLPNGQVAFMYDRPKITTNIEMNAGGLRINVVEPFKSLNVSYDGKVCLLDEPEQMANPKSAFKNNPIIECAVDLSWTGVSPMFGGKPTYEDGTELIQDSAKSFAKAHYEQHGEMTGTFSVASETFSINGLGLRDKSWGARYWQSINWYRWLPMIFSEDFAMMLSIISRDEQSDNVKASGMVLEGNEYKIITNCTVESQWDKHGYQTGMECWAITTEGTEYNVSGEVISLIPLRNRRKSPDGTELQTRITEAMTRYKCNGQIGMGMSEYLDQIIDGKPTGVPNYEQ
;
A
#
# COMPACT_ATOMS: atom_id res chain seq x y z
N MET A 1 -20.06 11.34 30.31
CA MET A 1 -20.67 11.00 29.02
C MET A 1 -19.99 9.69 28.61
N GLU A 2 -20.71 8.58 28.65
CA GLU A 2 -20.22 7.34 28.06
C GLU A 2 -19.90 7.63 26.59
N GLY A 3 -18.68 7.34 26.15
CA GLY A 3 -18.26 7.60 24.79
C GLY A 3 -19.10 6.74 23.85
N LYS A 4 -19.73 7.34 22.84
CA LYS A 4 -20.44 6.59 21.80
C LYS A 4 -19.48 5.57 21.17
N ARG A 5 -19.92 4.34 21.03
CA ARG A 5 -19.14 3.28 20.38
C ARG A 5 -18.99 3.60 18.89
N ILE A 6 -17.77 3.46 18.36
CA ILE A 6 -17.46 3.60 16.94
C ILE A 6 -17.47 2.18 16.32
N ILE A 7 -18.16 2.05 15.21
CA ILE A 7 -18.18 0.86 14.35
C ILE A 7 -17.68 1.24 12.97
N THR A 8 -17.32 0.26 12.17
CA THR A 8 -17.06 0.45 10.73
C THR A 8 -18.26 -0.03 9.92
N VAL A 9 -18.66 0.78 8.93
CA VAL A 9 -19.74 0.44 7.99
C VAL A 9 -19.14 0.37 6.60
N LEU A 10 -19.51 -0.65 5.84
CA LEU A 10 -19.10 -0.87 4.46
C LEU A 10 -20.28 -1.41 3.68
N GLU A 11 -20.58 -0.78 2.54
CA GLU A 11 -21.67 -1.14 1.65
C GLU A 11 -21.15 -1.41 0.24
N GLU A 12 -21.87 -2.18 -0.59
CA GLU A 12 -21.43 -2.54 -1.94
C GLU A 12 -21.12 -1.32 -2.82
N GLN A 13 -21.80 -0.22 -2.60
CA GLN A 13 -21.53 1.04 -3.30
C GLN A 13 -20.17 1.64 -2.96
N ASP A 14 -19.58 1.33 -1.80
CA ASP A 14 -18.26 1.80 -1.39
C ASP A 14 -17.13 1.14 -2.22
N GLU A 15 -17.45 0.12 -3.03
CA GLU A 15 -16.52 -0.47 -3.99
C GLU A 15 -16.26 0.47 -5.19
N PHE A 16 -17.21 1.33 -5.52
CA PHE A 16 -17.09 2.28 -6.63
C PHE A 16 -16.55 3.64 -6.18
N PRO A 17 -16.10 4.49 -7.11
CA PRO A 17 -15.71 5.86 -6.77
C PRO A 17 -16.86 6.67 -6.19
N HIS A 18 -16.57 7.44 -5.15
CA HIS A 18 -17.52 8.30 -4.46
C HIS A 18 -17.64 9.68 -5.11
N GLU A 19 -18.76 10.36 -4.84
CA GLU A 19 -18.85 11.79 -5.13
C GLU A 19 -17.84 12.54 -4.26
N PRO A 20 -16.91 13.33 -4.84
CA PRO A 20 -15.90 14.04 -4.08
C PRO A 20 -16.55 15.11 -3.19
N ASP A 21 -16.07 15.22 -1.96
CA ASP A 21 -16.36 16.37 -1.13
C ASP A 21 -15.55 17.61 -1.57
N ASP A 22 -15.83 18.79 -1.01
CA ASP A 22 -15.26 20.08 -1.44
C ASP A 22 -13.80 20.29 -1.02
N VAL A 23 -13.15 19.32 -0.34
CA VAL A 23 -11.76 19.50 0.11
C VAL A 23 -10.79 19.37 -1.06
N THR A 24 -9.86 20.32 -1.16
CA THR A 24 -8.90 20.37 -2.27
C THR A 24 -8.08 19.06 -2.38
N ASN A 25 -7.68 18.50 -1.23
CA ASN A 25 -6.88 17.29 -1.16
C ASN A 25 -7.70 16.00 -1.11
N TYR A 26 -8.92 16.00 -1.66
CA TYR A 26 -9.70 14.78 -1.85
C TYR A 26 -8.89 13.74 -2.65
N ASN A 27 -8.98 12.50 -2.23
CA ASN A 27 -8.34 11.38 -2.88
C ASN A 27 -9.26 10.15 -2.85
N GLU A 28 -9.48 9.54 -3.97
CA GLU A 28 -10.09 8.21 -4.11
C GLU A 28 -9.00 7.25 -4.56
N SER A 29 -8.63 6.30 -3.74
CA SER A 29 -7.48 5.42 -4.00
C SER A 29 -7.88 3.96 -4.01
N MET A 30 -7.44 3.24 -5.04
CA MET A 30 -7.37 1.79 -5.08
C MET A 30 -5.92 1.35 -5.22
N TYR A 31 -5.50 0.43 -4.38
CA TYR A 31 -4.20 -0.23 -4.39
C TYR A 31 -4.41 -1.75 -4.37
N LEU A 32 -3.64 -2.46 -5.16
CA LEU A 32 -3.60 -3.92 -5.15
C LEU A 32 -2.16 -4.37 -5.28
N ASN A 33 -1.77 -5.39 -4.53
CA ASN A 33 -0.52 -6.09 -4.75
C ASN A 33 -0.77 -7.58 -4.99
N THR A 34 0.21 -8.24 -5.57
CA THR A 34 0.23 -9.71 -5.76
C THR A 34 1.66 -10.21 -5.81
N PHE A 35 1.89 -11.39 -5.25
CA PHE A 35 3.19 -12.04 -5.24
C PHE A 35 3.02 -13.53 -5.48
N ASP A 36 3.72 -14.04 -6.48
CA ASP A 36 3.83 -15.46 -6.80
C ASP A 36 5.11 -15.99 -6.15
N LEU A 37 4.94 -16.79 -5.10
CA LEU A 37 6.05 -17.31 -4.30
C LEU A 37 6.95 -18.26 -5.11
N ASP A 38 6.36 -19.07 -5.98
CA ASP A 38 7.10 -20.10 -6.72
C ASP A 38 8.01 -19.49 -7.78
N GLN A 39 7.58 -18.38 -8.38
CA GLN A 39 8.34 -17.68 -9.42
C GLN A 39 9.16 -16.51 -8.88
N GLU A 40 8.98 -16.12 -7.62
CA GLU A 40 9.57 -14.90 -7.01
C GLU A 40 9.31 -13.66 -7.86
N ILE A 41 8.10 -13.53 -8.35
CA ILE A 41 7.62 -12.42 -9.15
C ILE A 41 6.43 -11.75 -8.44
N GLY A 42 6.26 -10.48 -8.62
CA GLY A 42 5.12 -9.78 -8.04
C GLY A 42 4.99 -8.36 -8.54
N GLY A 43 4.04 -7.67 -8.01
CA GLY A 43 3.84 -6.27 -8.34
C GLY A 43 2.75 -5.61 -7.54
N TRP A 44 2.66 -4.31 -7.70
CA TRP A 44 1.58 -3.53 -7.13
C TRP A 44 1.14 -2.41 -8.09
N PHE A 45 -0.13 -2.08 -7.97
CA PHE A 45 -0.84 -1.16 -8.84
C PHE A 45 -1.63 -0.19 -7.99
N ARG A 46 -1.51 1.09 -8.27
CA ARG A 46 -2.27 2.11 -7.54
C ARG A 46 -2.81 3.19 -8.46
N LEU A 47 -4.08 3.49 -8.31
CA LEU A 47 -4.71 4.73 -8.79
C LEU A 47 -5.20 5.52 -7.60
N GLY A 48 -4.85 6.80 -7.56
CA GLY A 48 -5.35 7.76 -6.59
C GLY A 48 -5.93 8.97 -7.32
N ASN A 49 -7.24 8.99 -7.50
CA ASN A 49 -7.93 10.10 -8.16
C ASN A 49 -7.99 11.32 -7.24
N ARG A 50 -7.27 12.36 -7.62
CA ARG A 50 -7.25 13.67 -6.95
C ARG A 50 -8.01 14.67 -7.82
N VAL A 51 -9.29 14.39 -8.02
CA VAL A 51 -10.12 15.11 -9.01
C VAL A 51 -10.21 16.59 -8.72
N ASN A 52 -10.25 17.03 -7.45
CA ASN A 52 -10.29 18.44 -7.06
C ASN A 52 -8.96 19.17 -7.33
N GLU A 53 -7.86 18.41 -7.49
CA GLU A 53 -6.56 18.91 -7.95
C GLU A 53 -6.36 18.69 -9.47
N GLY A 54 -7.29 18.01 -10.15
CA GLY A 54 -7.33 17.84 -11.61
C GLY A 54 -6.39 16.76 -12.16
N TYR A 55 -5.92 15.80 -11.33
CA TYR A 55 -5.05 14.71 -11.76
C TYR A 55 -5.31 13.42 -10.98
N ALA A 56 -4.85 12.29 -11.53
CA ALA A 56 -4.70 11.05 -10.78
C ALA A 56 -3.22 10.76 -10.51
N GLU A 57 -2.93 10.10 -9.39
CA GLU A 57 -1.62 9.48 -9.13
C GLU A 57 -1.71 8.04 -9.64
N MET A 58 -1.01 7.72 -10.71
CA MET A 58 -0.96 6.38 -11.31
C MET A 58 0.40 5.76 -11.03
N THR A 59 0.41 4.52 -10.54
CA THR A 59 1.64 3.77 -10.30
C THR A 59 1.48 2.32 -10.74
N VAL A 60 2.50 1.82 -11.41
CA VAL A 60 2.71 0.40 -11.75
C VAL A 60 4.12 0.03 -11.31
N CYS A 61 4.26 -1.03 -10.54
CA CYS A 61 5.54 -1.57 -10.11
C CYS A 61 5.53 -3.09 -10.23
N LEU A 62 6.47 -3.65 -10.97
CA LEU A 62 6.63 -5.09 -11.16
C LEU A 62 8.03 -5.50 -10.70
N TYR A 63 8.10 -6.45 -9.78
CA TYR A 63 9.33 -7.10 -9.34
C TYR A 63 9.54 -8.35 -10.20
N LEU A 64 10.63 -8.41 -10.94
CA LEU A 64 10.91 -9.48 -11.89
C LEU A 64 11.84 -10.53 -11.27
N PRO A 65 11.78 -11.81 -11.73
CA PRO A 65 12.57 -12.89 -11.15
C PRO A 65 14.09 -12.71 -11.26
N ASN A 66 14.54 -11.88 -12.20
CA ASN A 66 15.96 -11.56 -12.40
C ASN A 66 16.46 -10.41 -11.49
N GLY A 67 15.62 -9.92 -10.56
CA GLY A 67 15.93 -8.82 -9.65
C GLY A 67 15.68 -7.42 -10.20
N GLN A 68 15.35 -7.29 -11.51
CA GLN A 68 14.95 -6.01 -12.07
C GLN A 68 13.58 -5.57 -11.53
N VAL A 69 13.34 -4.26 -11.56
CA VAL A 69 12.02 -3.67 -11.29
C VAL A 69 11.57 -2.85 -12.48
N ALA A 70 10.37 -3.14 -12.99
CA ALA A 70 9.71 -2.34 -14.00
C ALA A 70 8.75 -1.37 -13.31
N PHE A 71 9.02 -0.07 -13.43
CA PHE A 71 8.33 0.96 -12.65
C PHE A 71 7.82 2.10 -13.51
N MET A 72 6.60 2.56 -13.25
CA MET A 72 6.05 3.79 -13.78
C MET A 72 5.24 4.52 -12.72
N TYR A 73 5.45 5.83 -12.66
CA TYR A 73 4.62 6.77 -11.94
C TYR A 73 4.30 7.95 -12.86
N ASP A 74 3.02 8.31 -12.94
CA ASP A 74 2.57 9.45 -13.72
C ASP A 74 1.43 10.19 -13.00
N ARG A 75 1.18 11.43 -13.42
CA ARG A 75 0.06 12.27 -12.98
C ARG A 75 -0.81 12.67 -14.16
N PRO A 76 -1.55 11.72 -14.75
CA PRO A 76 -2.46 12.01 -15.83
C PRO A 76 -3.58 12.95 -15.36
N LYS A 77 -3.99 13.87 -16.24
CA LYS A 77 -5.10 14.78 -15.97
C LYS A 77 -6.40 14.01 -15.95
N ILE A 78 -7.22 14.28 -14.94
CA ILE A 78 -8.60 13.81 -14.86
C ILE A 78 -9.54 14.97 -14.53
N THR A 79 -10.80 14.86 -14.93
CA THR A 79 -11.85 15.87 -14.68
C THR A 79 -13.06 15.30 -13.94
N THR A 80 -13.10 13.98 -13.76
CA THR A 80 -14.18 13.27 -13.08
C THR A 80 -13.62 12.18 -12.18
N ASN A 81 -14.44 11.73 -11.20
CA ASN A 81 -14.14 10.62 -10.30
C ASN A 81 -15.11 9.46 -10.52
N ILE A 82 -15.50 9.18 -11.77
CA ILE A 82 -16.52 8.15 -12.08
C ILE A 82 -15.93 6.75 -12.30
N GLU A 83 -14.63 6.66 -12.53
CA GLU A 83 -13.93 5.38 -12.75
C GLU A 83 -12.48 5.45 -12.27
N MET A 84 -11.91 4.28 -11.96
CA MET A 84 -10.49 4.11 -11.66
C MET A 84 -9.74 3.77 -12.95
N ASN A 85 -9.51 4.80 -13.80
CA ASN A 85 -8.88 4.65 -15.10
C ASN A 85 -8.10 5.89 -15.47
N ALA A 86 -6.78 5.80 -15.46
CA ALA A 86 -5.90 6.92 -15.80
C ALA A 86 -4.50 6.44 -16.18
N GLY A 87 -3.86 7.09 -17.16
CA GLY A 87 -2.47 6.85 -17.54
C GLY A 87 -2.18 5.44 -18.06
N GLY A 88 -3.17 4.78 -18.65
CA GLY A 88 -3.06 3.39 -19.13
C GLY A 88 -3.39 2.33 -18.08
N LEU A 89 -3.44 2.67 -16.78
CA LEU A 89 -3.86 1.77 -15.71
C LEU A 89 -5.37 1.88 -15.49
N ARG A 90 -6.03 0.73 -15.42
CA ARG A 90 -7.45 0.59 -15.10
C ARG A 90 -7.64 -0.46 -14.02
N ILE A 91 -8.46 -0.13 -13.03
CA ILE A 91 -8.96 -1.05 -12.01
C ILE A 91 -10.48 -1.06 -12.14
N ASN A 92 -11.04 -2.18 -12.57
CA ASN A 92 -12.47 -2.32 -12.86
C ASN A 92 -13.14 -3.30 -11.90
N VAL A 93 -14.20 -2.86 -11.24
CA VAL A 93 -15.04 -3.72 -10.40
C VAL A 93 -15.89 -4.60 -11.29
N VAL A 94 -15.75 -5.92 -11.15
CA VAL A 94 -16.58 -6.91 -11.84
C VAL A 94 -17.76 -7.31 -10.97
N GLU A 95 -17.49 -7.66 -9.72
CA GLU A 95 -18.49 -7.92 -8.70
C GLU A 95 -18.01 -7.33 -7.37
N PRO A 96 -18.81 -6.43 -6.74
CA PRO A 96 -18.40 -5.77 -5.50
C PRO A 96 -17.93 -6.75 -4.43
N PHE A 97 -16.78 -6.46 -3.83
CA PHE A 97 -16.12 -7.21 -2.76
C PHE A 97 -15.67 -8.62 -3.13
N LYS A 98 -15.87 -9.05 -4.39
CA LYS A 98 -15.52 -10.40 -4.84
C LYS A 98 -14.49 -10.41 -5.94
N SER A 99 -14.64 -9.58 -6.97
CA SER A 99 -13.74 -9.64 -8.12
C SER A 99 -13.51 -8.30 -8.80
N LEU A 100 -12.25 -8.09 -9.22
CA LEU A 100 -11.78 -6.92 -9.95
C LEU A 100 -10.93 -7.38 -11.14
N ASN A 101 -10.85 -6.52 -12.15
CA ASN A 101 -9.84 -6.63 -13.20
C ASN A 101 -8.87 -5.47 -13.09
N VAL A 102 -7.58 -5.77 -13.21
CA VAL A 102 -6.50 -4.78 -13.26
C VAL A 102 -5.81 -4.91 -14.62
N SER A 103 -5.79 -3.83 -15.38
CA SER A 103 -5.10 -3.80 -16.67
C SER A 103 -4.23 -2.58 -16.81
N TYR A 104 -3.08 -2.74 -17.44
CA TYR A 104 -2.19 -1.65 -17.81
C TYR A 104 -1.70 -1.86 -19.25
N ASP A 105 -1.68 -0.77 -20.01
CA ASP A 105 -1.08 -0.72 -21.34
C ASP A 105 -0.31 0.60 -21.45
N GLY A 106 1.02 0.49 -21.49
CA GLY A 106 1.87 1.67 -21.45
C GLY A 106 3.35 1.34 -21.40
N LYS A 107 4.12 2.25 -20.81
CA LYS A 107 5.58 2.13 -20.71
C LYS A 107 6.01 2.14 -19.26
N VAL A 108 7.13 1.43 -19.00
CA VAL A 108 7.78 1.40 -17.69
C VAL A 108 9.27 1.67 -17.84
N CYS A 109 9.85 2.23 -16.78
CA CYS A 109 11.29 2.32 -16.61
C CYS A 109 11.80 0.99 -16.07
N LEU A 110 12.68 0.31 -16.79
CA LEU A 110 13.27 -0.95 -16.35
C LEU A 110 14.56 -0.65 -15.59
N LEU A 111 14.57 -0.99 -14.30
CA LEU A 111 15.65 -0.71 -13.36
C LEU A 111 16.43 -2.00 -13.07
N ASP A 112 17.71 -2.04 -13.40
CA ASP A 112 18.62 -3.08 -12.97
C ASP A 112 18.96 -2.96 -11.47
N GLU A 113 18.99 -1.72 -10.98
CA GLU A 113 19.20 -1.35 -9.59
C GLU A 113 18.01 -0.51 -9.10
N PRO A 114 16.99 -1.12 -8.49
CA PRO A 114 15.75 -0.44 -8.11
C PRO A 114 15.96 0.77 -7.18
N GLU A 115 17.00 0.76 -6.35
CA GLU A 115 17.37 1.86 -5.45
C GLU A 115 17.71 3.17 -6.19
N GLN A 116 18.02 3.13 -7.50
CA GLN A 116 18.21 4.33 -8.32
C GLN A 116 16.96 5.23 -8.31
N MET A 117 15.79 4.69 -7.99
CA MET A 117 14.55 5.44 -7.90
C MET A 117 14.54 6.42 -6.70
N ALA A 118 15.50 6.35 -5.79
CA ALA A 118 15.76 7.42 -4.81
C ALA A 118 15.97 8.79 -5.49
N ASN A 119 16.44 8.78 -6.75
CA ASN A 119 16.50 9.96 -7.61
C ASN A 119 15.72 9.73 -8.91
N PRO A 120 14.38 9.90 -8.91
CA PRO A 120 13.53 9.59 -10.07
C PRO A 120 13.98 10.26 -11.37
N LYS A 121 14.41 11.55 -11.29
CA LYS A 121 14.87 12.28 -12.48
C LYS A 121 16.08 11.60 -13.14
N SER A 122 17.00 11.08 -12.35
CA SER A 122 18.18 10.34 -12.85
C SER A 122 17.77 8.95 -13.32
N ALA A 123 16.93 8.25 -12.57
CA ALA A 123 16.47 6.90 -12.89
C ALA A 123 15.76 6.86 -14.25
N PHE A 124 14.74 7.71 -14.46
CA PHE A 124 14.02 7.78 -15.75
C PHE A 124 14.87 8.28 -16.92
N LYS A 125 15.93 9.02 -16.66
CA LYS A 125 16.84 9.50 -17.71
C LYS A 125 17.83 8.42 -18.18
N ASN A 126 18.30 7.58 -17.27
CA ASN A 126 19.46 6.72 -17.48
C ASN A 126 19.10 5.24 -17.71
N ASN A 127 17.85 4.86 -17.44
CA ASN A 127 17.38 3.48 -17.62
C ASN A 127 16.44 3.36 -18.82
N PRO A 128 16.33 2.18 -19.43
CA PRO A 128 15.43 1.93 -20.56
C PRO A 128 13.97 2.20 -20.21
N ILE A 129 13.26 2.82 -21.16
CA ILE A 129 11.79 2.95 -21.11
C ILE A 129 11.24 1.97 -22.13
N ILE A 130 10.50 0.96 -21.67
CA ILE A 130 10.06 -0.18 -22.47
C ILE A 130 8.54 -0.35 -22.40
N GLU A 131 7.96 -1.04 -23.40
CA GLU A 131 6.54 -1.39 -23.42
C GLU A 131 6.22 -2.38 -22.29
N CYS A 132 5.07 -2.18 -21.67
CA CYS A 132 4.57 -3.03 -20.60
C CYS A 132 3.06 -3.17 -20.72
N ALA A 133 2.58 -4.40 -20.57
CA ALA A 133 1.16 -4.71 -20.46
C ALA A 133 0.91 -5.59 -19.23
N VAL A 134 -0.21 -5.35 -18.58
CA VAL A 134 -0.72 -6.12 -17.45
C VAL A 134 -2.16 -6.48 -17.72
N ASP A 135 -2.52 -7.73 -17.50
CA ASP A 135 -3.90 -8.21 -17.58
C ASP A 135 -4.12 -9.23 -16.47
N LEU A 136 -4.79 -8.79 -15.40
CA LEU A 136 -4.97 -9.55 -14.18
C LEU A 136 -6.43 -9.56 -13.74
N SER A 137 -6.84 -10.70 -13.21
CA SER A 137 -8.09 -10.90 -12.50
C SER A 137 -7.83 -11.09 -11.01
N TRP A 138 -8.49 -10.30 -10.19
CA TRP A 138 -8.48 -10.41 -8.74
C TRP A 138 -9.72 -11.12 -8.24
N THR A 139 -9.56 -12.03 -7.27
CA THR A 139 -10.64 -12.69 -6.54
C THR A 139 -10.37 -12.60 -5.03
N GLY A 140 -11.31 -12.04 -4.27
CA GLY A 140 -11.20 -11.98 -2.81
C GLY A 140 -11.27 -13.37 -2.18
N VAL A 141 -10.31 -13.71 -1.30
CA VAL A 141 -10.28 -14.98 -0.54
C VAL A 141 -10.74 -14.79 0.92
N SER A 142 -10.95 -13.57 1.34
CA SER A 142 -11.31 -13.22 2.71
C SER A 142 -12.53 -12.29 2.76
N PRO A 143 -13.16 -12.10 3.93
CA PRO A 143 -14.05 -10.98 4.18
C PRO A 143 -13.35 -9.62 3.98
N MET A 144 -14.13 -8.56 3.96
CA MET A 144 -13.59 -7.19 3.99
C MET A 144 -13.19 -6.83 5.42
N PHE A 145 -12.11 -6.07 5.58
CA PHE A 145 -11.64 -5.54 6.85
C PHE A 145 -11.59 -4.02 6.79
N GLY A 146 -12.32 -3.35 7.69
CA GLY A 146 -12.40 -1.89 7.72
C GLY A 146 -13.73 -1.34 7.21
N GLY A 147 -13.71 -0.10 6.73
CA GLY A 147 -14.86 0.64 6.25
C GLY A 147 -14.88 2.08 6.73
N LYS A 148 -16.03 2.74 6.64
CA LYS A 148 -16.27 4.09 7.11
C LYS A 148 -16.51 4.08 8.64
N PRO A 149 -15.67 4.73 9.46
CA PRO A 149 -15.92 4.83 10.89
C PRO A 149 -17.17 5.68 11.14
N THR A 150 -18.10 5.11 11.89
CA THR A 150 -19.43 5.67 12.16
C THR A 150 -19.78 5.40 13.61
N TYR A 151 -20.52 6.29 14.27
CA TYR A 151 -21.07 5.96 15.58
C TYR A 151 -22.17 4.91 15.46
N GLU A 152 -22.32 4.05 16.49
CA GLU A 152 -23.32 2.96 16.50
C GLU A 152 -24.76 3.45 16.27
N ASP A 153 -25.06 4.69 16.57
CA ASP A 153 -26.34 5.35 16.31
C ASP A 153 -26.51 5.85 14.86
N GLY A 154 -25.55 5.58 13.97
CA GLY A 154 -25.55 6.01 12.57
C GLY A 154 -25.03 7.44 12.35
N THR A 155 -24.67 8.16 13.41
CA THR A 155 -24.07 9.50 13.26
C THR A 155 -22.69 9.40 12.65
N GLU A 156 -22.40 10.22 11.64
CA GLU A 156 -21.09 10.26 10.98
C GLU A 156 -20.01 10.80 11.92
N LEU A 157 -18.85 10.16 11.93
CA LEU A 157 -17.67 10.66 12.63
C LEU A 157 -17.02 11.78 11.80
N ILE A 158 -17.11 13.01 12.30
CA ILE A 158 -16.48 14.16 11.65
C ILE A 158 -14.96 14.10 11.90
N GLN A 159 -14.19 14.07 10.82
CA GLN A 159 -12.74 14.08 10.84
C GLN A 159 -12.20 15.44 10.39
N ASP A 160 -11.08 15.88 10.97
CA ASP A 160 -10.37 17.08 10.53
C ASP A 160 -9.67 16.78 9.19
N SER A 161 -10.19 17.34 8.08
CA SER A 161 -9.66 17.14 6.73
C SER A 161 -8.22 17.61 6.56
N ALA A 162 -7.75 18.56 7.37
CA ALA A 162 -6.37 19.05 7.34
C ALA A 162 -5.37 18.07 7.97
N LYS A 163 -5.84 17.10 8.76
CA LYS A 163 -5.03 16.10 9.47
C LYS A 163 -5.42 14.68 9.12
N SER A 164 -6.39 14.49 8.23
CA SER A 164 -6.87 13.17 7.86
C SER A 164 -5.95 12.52 6.83
N PHE A 165 -5.76 11.21 6.96
CA PHE A 165 -5.10 10.38 5.96
C PHE A 165 -6.12 9.69 5.03
N ALA A 166 -7.33 9.40 5.53
CA ALA A 166 -8.49 8.96 4.78
C ALA A 166 -9.76 9.12 5.64
N LYS A 167 -10.91 9.36 5.01
CA LYS A 167 -12.23 9.36 5.65
C LYS A 167 -12.69 7.95 5.95
N ALA A 168 -12.41 7.04 5.03
CA ALA A 168 -12.68 5.62 5.15
C ALA A 168 -11.60 4.81 4.43
N HIS A 169 -11.45 3.56 4.86
CA HIS A 169 -10.41 2.66 4.40
C HIS A 169 -10.84 1.21 4.67
N TYR A 170 -10.65 0.34 3.69
CA TYR A 170 -10.82 -1.09 3.86
C TYR A 170 -9.80 -1.89 3.07
N GLU A 171 -9.57 -3.11 3.52
CA GLU A 171 -8.62 -4.05 2.95
C GLU A 171 -9.25 -5.43 2.76
N GLN A 172 -8.71 -6.22 1.85
CA GLN A 172 -9.11 -7.60 1.62
C GLN A 172 -7.94 -8.40 1.06
N HIS A 173 -7.69 -9.59 1.61
CA HIS A 173 -6.77 -10.54 0.99
C HIS A 173 -7.44 -11.24 -0.20
N GLY A 174 -6.64 -11.58 -1.22
CA GLY A 174 -7.14 -12.21 -2.43
C GLY A 174 -6.07 -12.88 -3.26
N GLU A 175 -6.55 -13.63 -4.25
CA GLU A 175 -5.79 -14.23 -5.32
C GLU A 175 -5.79 -13.31 -6.54
N MET A 176 -4.69 -13.30 -7.29
CA MET A 176 -4.57 -12.57 -8.54
C MET A 176 -3.93 -13.45 -9.60
N THR A 177 -4.63 -13.65 -10.71
CA THR A 177 -4.18 -14.47 -11.83
C THR A 177 -4.16 -13.68 -13.13
N GLY A 178 -3.25 -14.04 -14.04
CA GLY A 178 -3.15 -13.37 -15.34
C GLY A 178 -1.72 -13.25 -15.84
N THR A 179 -1.37 -12.13 -16.46
CA THR A 179 -0.06 -11.95 -17.10
C THR A 179 0.54 -10.57 -16.87
N PHE A 180 1.88 -10.55 -16.76
CA PHE A 180 2.71 -9.36 -16.97
C PHE A 180 3.51 -9.55 -18.27
N SER A 181 3.48 -8.54 -19.14
CA SER A 181 4.35 -8.50 -20.33
C SER A 181 5.27 -7.26 -20.19
N VAL A 182 6.58 -7.53 -20.18
CA VAL A 182 7.63 -6.50 -20.06
C VAL A 182 8.59 -6.69 -21.22
N ALA A 183 8.66 -5.72 -22.12
CA ALA A 183 9.33 -5.82 -23.40
C ALA A 183 8.83 -7.05 -24.21
N SER A 184 9.70 -8.01 -24.49
CA SER A 184 9.36 -9.24 -25.23
C SER A 184 9.04 -10.46 -24.33
N GLU A 185 9.14 -10.30 -23.02
CA GLU A 185 8.89 -11.38 -22.06
C GLU A 185 7.48 -11.29 -21.50
N THR A 186 6.83 -12.43 -21.31
CA THR A 186 5.52 -12.54 -20.68
C THR A 186 5.58 -13.55 -19.57
N PHE A 187 5.16 -13.13 -18.38
CA PHE A 187 5.11 -13.93 -17.17
C PHE A 187 3.65 -14.23 -16.82
N SER A 188 3.34 -15.50 -16.61
CA SER A 188 2.05 -15.89 -16.03
C SER A 188 2.11 -15.73 -14.53
N ILE A 189 1.10 -15.09 -13.94
CA ILE A 189 1.00 -14.81 -12.51
C ILE A 189 -0.10 -15.66 -11.92
N ASN A 190 0.22 -16.33 -10.83
CA ASN A 190 -0.72 -16.98 -9.92
C ASN A 190 -0.29 -16.65 -8.49
N GLY A 191 -0.63 -15.46 -8.07
CA GLY A 191 -0.12 -14.87 -6.84
C GLY A 191 -1.23 -14.57 -5.84
N LEU A 192 -0.82 -14.45 -4.60
CA LEU A 192 -1.65 -13.98 -3.49
C LEU A 192 -1.24 -12.57 -3.11
N GLY A 193 -2.18 -11.79 -2.61
CA GLY A 193 -1.90 -10.41 -2.24
C GLY A 193 -3.02 -9.75 -1.41
N LEU A 194 -2.93 -8.45 -1.30
CA LEU A 194 -3.90 -7.64 -0.58
C LEU A 194 -4.34 -6.47 -1.46
N ARG A 195 -5.60 -6.13 -1.40
CA ARG A 195 -6.09 -4.86 -1.92
C ARG A 195 -6.48 -3.91 -0.79
N ASP A 196 -6.31 -2.64 -1.07
CA ASP A 196 -6.64 -1.51 -0.22
C ASP A 196 -7.49 -0.52 -1.00
N LYS A 197 -8.56 -0.03 -0.39
CA LYS A 197 -9.31 1.10 -0.92
C LYS A 197 -9.52 2.14 0.17
N SER A 198 -9.37 3.40 -0.21
CA SER A 198 -9.57 4.52 0.70
C SER A 198 -10.10 5.75 -0.04
N TRP A 199 -10.88 6.57 0.66
CA TRP A 199 -11.38 7.82 0.10
C TRP A 199 -11.47 8.94 1.15
N GLY A 200 -11.59 10.18 0.67
CA GLY A 200 -11.66 11.40 1.45
C GLY A 200 -10.38 12.21 1.43
N ALA A 201 -10.25 13.17 2.34
CA ALA A 201 -9.07 14.01 2.43
C ALA A 201 -7.80 13.20 2.67
N ARG A 202 -6.74 13.44 1.87
CA ARG A 202 -5.44 12.78 2.00
C ARG A 202 -4.34 13.80 2.25
N TYR A 203 -3.74 13.76 3.42
CA TYR A 203 -2.59 14.58 3.78
C TYR A 203 -1.42 13.68 4.22
N TRP A 204 -0.43 13.52 3.35
CA TRP A 204 0.71 12.60 3.55
C TRP A 204 1.54 12.93 4.79
N GLN A 205 1.59 14.20 5.20
CA GLN A 205 2.34 14.66 6.36
C GLN A 205 1.59 14.52 7.69
N SER A 206 0.37 13.97 7.67
CA SER A 206 -0.38 13.65 8.90
C SER A 206 0.19 12.46 9.68
N ILE A 207 1.12 11.75 9.06
CA ILE A 207 1.81 10.59 9.62
C ILE A 207 3.30 10.90 9.64
N ASN A 208 3.96 10.74 10.78
CA ASN A 208 5.39 10.93 10.93
C ASN A 208 6.18 9.78 10.29
N TRP A 209 5.79 8.55 10.64
CA TRP A 209 6.23 7.34 9.95
C TRP A 209 5.19 6.22 10.14
N TYR A 210 5.20 5.24 9.22
CA TYR A 210 4.50 3.98 9.41
C TYR A 210 5.27 2.78 8.85
N ARG A 211 4.85 1.59 9.31
CA ARG A 211 5.21 0.29 8.77
C ARG A 211 3.91 -0.44 8.48
N TRP A 212 3.70 -0.81 7.23
CA TRP A 212 2.54 -1.54 6.76
C TRP A 212 3.01 -2.82 6.07
N LEU A 213 2.59 -3.97 6.60
CA LEU A 213 3.12 -5.27 6.24
C LEU A 213 1.96 -6.23 5.94
N PRO A 214 1.36 -6.15 4.75
CA PRO A 214 0.49 -7.22 4.26
C PRO A 214 1.34 -8.42 3.86
N MET A 215 0.96 -9.60 4.34
CA MET A 215 1.63 -10.86 4.09
C MET A 215 0.61 -11.98 3.93
N ILE A 216 0.84 -12.83 2.95
CA ILE A 216 -0.02 -13.97 2.65
C ILE A 216 0.80 -15.24 2.58
N PHE A 217 0.35 -16.26 3.30
CA PHE A 217 0.98 -17.57 3.38
C PHE A 217 0.18 -18.62 2.59
N SER A 218 -1.13 -18.50 2.58
CA SER A 218 -2.09 -19.30 1.81
C SER A 218 -3.43 -18.55 1.70
N GLU A 219 -4.38 -19.09 0.97
CA GLU A 219 -5.76 -18.56 0.92
C GLU A 219 -6.44 -18.52 2.29
N ASP A 220 -6.05 -19.44 3.20
CA ASP A 220 -6.62 -19.61 4.53
C ASP A 220 -5.80 -18.96 5.66
N PHE A 221 -4.59 -18.46 5.34
CA PHE A 221 -3.71 -17.86 6.33
C PHE A 221 -2.98 -16.66 5.76
N ALA A 222 -3.33 -15.50 6.25
CA ALA A 222 -2.75 -14.22 5.85
C ALA A 222 -2.73 -13.25 7.05
N MET A 223 -1.96 -12.18 6.95
CA MET A 223 -1.84 -11.20 8.01
C MET A 223 -1.57 -9.81 7.42
N MET A 224 -2.06 -8.78 8.09
CA MET A 224 -1.61 -7.41 7.89
C MET A 224 -1.25 -6.81 9.25
N LEU A 225 -0.03 -6.31 9.38
CA LEU A 225 0.45 -5.56 10.54
C LEU A 225 0.63 -4.10 10.15
N SER A 226 0.21 -3.20 11.04
CA SER A 226 0.36 -1.77 10.85
C SER A 226 0.84 -1.11 12.14
N ILE A 227 1.95 -0.37 12.03
CA ILE A 227 2.48 0.46 13.12
C ILE A 227 2.59 1.88 12.59
N ILE A 228 1.96 2.84 13.28
CA ILE A 228 1.86 4.23 12.83
C ILE A 228 2.26 5.16 13.97
N SER A 229 3.21 6.06 13.70
CA SER A 229 3.53 7.22 14.52
C SER A 229 2.99 8.49 13.85
N ARG A 230 2.28 9.33 14.63
CA ARG A 230 1.70 10.59 14.12
C ARG A 230 2.43 11.84 14.57
N ASP A 231 3.33 11.73 15.51
CA ASP A 231 4.14 12.83 16.00
C ASP A 231 5.61 12.43 16.13
N GLU A 232 6.48 13.41 16.34
CA GLU A 232 7.91 13.21 16.50
C GLU A 232 8.28 12.56 17.85
N GLN A 233 7.36 12.59 18.80
CA GLN A 233 7.53 11.95 20.11
C GLN A 233 7.13 10.48 19.95
N SER A 234 8.12 9.61 19.93
CA SER A 234 8.01 8.17 19.67
C SER A 234 7.05 7.38 20.57
N ASP A 235 6.55 7.98 21.64
CA ASP A 235 5.71 7.29 22.62
C ASP A 235 4.24 7.12 22.18
N ASN A 236 3.81 7.80 21.11
CA ASN A 236 2.45 7.71 20.59
C ASN A 236 2.35 6.86 19.32
N VAL A 237 2.77 5.61 19.42
CA VAL A 237 2.74 4.64 18.33
C VAL A 237 1.47 3.81 18.43
N LYS A 238 0.68 3.79 17.34
CA LYS A 238 -0.49 2.92 17.24
C LYS A 238 -0.11 1.66 16.48
N ALA A 239 -0.20 0.51 17.16
CA ALA A 239 -0.08 -0.81 16.56
C ALA A 239 -1.48 -1.41 16.32
N SER A 240 -1.71 -2.03 15.18
CA SER A 240 -2.97 -2.66 14.81
C SER A 240 -2.75 -3.66 13.67
N GLY A 241 -3.76 -4.44 13.36
CA GLY A 241 -3.71 -5.36 12.23
C GLY A 241 -4.81 -6.40 12.29
N MET A 242 -4.68 -7.39 11.43
CA MET A 242 -5.60 -8.51 11.33
C MET A 242 -4.86 -9.78 10.93
N VAL A 243 -5.38 -10.91 11.35
CA VAL A 243 -4.96 -12.26 10.90
C VAL A 243 -6.16 -12.93 10.27
N LEU A 244 -6.03 -13.42 9.06
CA LEU A 244 -6.97 -14.34 8.43
C LEU A 244 -6.63 -15.76 8.89
N GLU A 245 -7.58 -16.44 9.47
CA GLU A 245 -7.52 -17.89 9.74
C GLU A 245 -8.80 -18.55 9.20
N GLY A 246 -8.63 -19.37 8.16
CA GLY A 246 -9.76 -19.86 7.38
C GLY A 246 -10.50 -18.72 6.70
N ASN A 247 -11.77 -18.50 7.02
CA ASN A 247 -12.61 -17.45 6.43
C ASN A 247 -12.91 -16.29 7.38
N GLU A 248 -12.16 -16.14 8.48
CA GLU A 248 -12.44 -15.14 9.50
C GLU A 248 -11.20 -14.33 9.84
N TYR A 249 -11.39 -13.03 10.06
CA TYR A 249 -10.34 -12.17 10.60
C TYR A 249 -10.37 -12.15 12.11
N LYS A 250 -9.18 -12.35 12.71
CA LYS A 250 -8.90 -12.05 14.10
C LYS A 250 -8.19 -10.71 14.20
N ILE A 251 -8.65 -9.88 15.14
CA ILE A 251 -8.10 -8.53 15.32
C ILE A 251 -6.80 -8.60 16.09
N ILE A 252 -5.75 -8.01 15.57
CA ILE A 252 -4.49 -7.77 16.27
C ILE A 252 -4.63 -6.52 17.14
N THR A 253 -4.39 -6.67 18.43
CA THR A 253 -4.48 -5.59 19.41
C THR A 253 -3.14 -4.92 19.67
N ASN A 254 -2.05 -5.64 19.45
CA ASN A 254 -0.69 -5.11 19.56
C ASN A 254 0.26 -5.87 18.65
N CYS A 255 1.26 -5.17 18.11
CA CYS A 255 2.35 -5.78 17.36
C CYS A 255 3.62 -4.94 17.48
N THR A 256 4.76 -5.59 17.22
CA THR A 256 6.06 -4.94 17.08
C THR A 256 6.70 -5.30 15.75
N VAL A 257 7.53 -4.41 15.22
CA VAL A 257 8.34 -4.65 14.03
C VAL A 257 9.75 -4.16 14.33
N GLU A 258 10.68 -5.10 14.44
CA GLU A 258 12.10 -4.85 14.61
C GLU A 258 12.80 -5.00 13.26
N SER A 259 13.07 -3.87 12.60
CA SER A 259 13.62 -3.85 11.25
C SER A 259 15.14 -3.91 11.27
N GLN A 260 15.69 -4.63 10.30
CA GLN A 260 17.09 -4.61 9.91
C GLN A 260 17.28 -3.60 8.78
N TRP A 261 18.39 -2.84 8.84
CA TRP A 261 18.62 -1.71 7.95
C TRP A 261 19.97 -1.82 7.24
N ASP A 262 19.99 -1.39 6.00
CA ASP A 262 21.24 -1.14 5.29
C ASP A 262 21.84 0.22 5.64
N LYS A 263 22.97 0.57 5.01
CA LYS A 263 23.67 1.86 5.20
C LYS A 263 22.87 3.08 4.71
N HIS A 264 21.83 2.88 3.88
CA HIS A 264 20.97 3.93 3.38
C HIS A 264 19.65 4.06 4.18
N GLY A 265 19.52 3.24 5.23
CA GLY A 265 18.32 3.16 6.04
C GLY A 265 17.14 2.57 5.26
N TYR A 266 17.39 1.65 4.35
CA TYR A 266 16.37 0.80 3.72
C TYR A 266 16.25 -0.50 4.50
N GLN A 267 15.03 -1.01 4.66
CA GLN A 267 14.80 -2.29 5.32
C GLN A 267 15.39 -3.43 4.49
N THR A 268 16.10 -4.34 5.15
CA THR A 268 16.64 -5.58 4.55
C THR A 268 15.95 -6.83 5.10
N GLY A 269 15.33 -6.70 6.26
CA GLY A 269 14.57 -7.75 6.92
C GLY A 269 13.87 -7.21 8.15
N MET A 270 13.05 -8.03 8.79
CA MET A 270 12.36 -7.69 10.04
C MET A 270 11.98 -8.92 10.83
N GLU A 271 11.89 -8.73 12.15
CA GLU A 271 11.24 -9.65 13.07
C GLU A 271 9.99 -8.98 13.62
N CYS A 272 8.86 -9.67 13.56
CA CYS A 272 7.58 -9.15 14.02
C CYS A 272 7.00 -10.08 15.09
N TRP A 273 6.37 -9.46 16.08
CA TRP A 273 5.51 -10.14 17.03
C TRP A 273 4.12 -9.48 16.97
N ALA A 274 3.07 -10.29 17.07
CA ALA A 274 1.70 -9.81 17.09
C ALA A 274 0.85 -10.63 18.06
N ILE A 275 -0.17 -10.00 18.67
CA ILE A 275 -1.12 -10.65 19.55
C ILE A 275 -2.55 -10.22 19.18
N THR A 276 -3.45 -11.20 19.12
CA THR A 276 -4.88 -10.96 18.84
C THR A 276 -5.67 -10.63 20.11
N THR A 277 -6.92 -10.19 19.92
CA THR A 277 -7.89 -10.00 21.03
C THR A 277 -8.14 -11.26 21.84
N GLU A 278 -7.93 -12.43 21.23
CA GLU A 278 -8.10 -13.74 21.88
C GLU A 278 -6.85 -14.21 22.61
N GLY A 279 -5.75 -13.48 22.52
CA GLY A 279 -4.48 -13.80 23.14
C GLY A 279 -3.60 -14.77 22.34
N THR A 280 -3.94 -15.02 21.06
CA THR A 280 -3.09 -15.81 20.18
C THR A 280 -1.91 -14.97 19.72
N GLU A 281 -0.69 -15.51 19.86
CA GLU A 281 0.56 -14.84 19.48
C GLU A 281 1.11 -15.41 18.17
N TYR A 282 1.70 -14.51 17.37
CA TYR A 282 2.37 -14.85 16.11
C TYR A 282 3.76 -14.23 16.11
N ASN A 283 4.75 -15.04 15.70
CA ASN A 283 6.10 -14.57 15.41
C ASN A 283 6.35 -14.71 13.92
N VAL A 284 6.72 -13.61 13.29
CA VAL A 284 6.94 -13.54 11.85
C VAL A 284 8.34 -13.01 11.58
N SER A 285 9.11 -13.70 10.75
CA SER A 285 10.34 -13.15 10.18
C SER A 285 10.12 -12.77 8.72
N GLY A 286 10.72 -11.66 8.29
CA GLY A 286 10.66 -11.16 6.92
C GLY A 286 12.06 -10.93 6.35
N GLU A 287 12.27 -11.35 5.10
CA GLU A 287 13.46 -11.10 4.29
C GLU A 287 13.07 -10.28 3.06
N VAL A 288 13.66 -9.11 2.89
CA VAL A 288 13.42 -8.27 1.72
C VAL A 288 14.11 -8.88 0.51
N ILE A 289 13.35 -9.15 -0.54
CA ILE A 289 13.84 -9.72 -1.81
C ILE A 289 14.21 -8.62 -2.79
N SER A 290 13.35 -7.61 -2.92
CA SER A 290 13.57 -6.46 -3.80
C SER A 290 12.86 -5.23 -3.21
N LEU A 291 13.49 -4.07 -3.33
CA LEU A 291 12.98 -2.82 -2.75
C LEU A 291 13.15 -1.68 -3.73
N ILE A 292 12.10 -0.87 -3.86
CA ILE A 292 12.14 0.39 -4.59
C ILE A 292 11.86 1.58 -3.64
N PRO A 293 12.74 2.57 -3.53
CA PRO A 293 12.49 3.77 -2.76
C PRO A 293 11.74 4.81 -3.60
N LEU A 294 10.66 5.32 -3.06
CA LEU A 294 9.86 6.37 -3.67
C LEU A 294 9.96 7.66 -2.86
N ARG A 295 9.64 8.77 -3.50
CA ARG A 295 9.74 10.07 -2.89
C ARG A 295 8.56 10.96 -3.25
N ASN A 296 7.85 11.45 -2.24
CA ASN A 296 6.86 12.52 -2.38
C ASN A 296 7.47 13.85 -1.91
N ARG A 297 7.31 14.91 -2.70
CA ARG A 297 7.72 16.27 -2.34
C ARG A 297 6.55 17.21 -2.46
N ARG A 298 6.36 18.03 -1.44
CA ARG A 298 5.37 19.10 -1.40
C ARG A 298 5.98 20.36 -0.82
N LYS A 299 5.28 21.48 -0.99
CA LYS A 299 5.59 22.72 -0.27
C LYS A 299 4.46 23.01 0.68
N SER A 300 4.80 23.34 1.93
CA SER A 300 3.86 23.90 2.89
C SER A 300 3.45 25.32 2.49
N PRO A 301 2.38 25.88 3.08
CA PRO A 301 1.94 27.25 2.78
C PRO A 301 3.00 28.34 3.03
N ASP A 302 3.92 28.12 3.95
CA ASP A 302 5.05 29.02 4.24
C ASP A 302 6.24 28.84 3.27
N GLY A 303 6.15 27.89 2.31
CA GLY A 303 7.17 27.62 1.33
C GLY A 303 8.21 26.57 1.73
N THR A 304 8.12 26.02 2.95
CA THR A 304 9.01 24.93 3.41
C THR A 304 8.84 23.70 2.54
N GLU A 305 9.95 23.11 2.10
CA GLU A 305 9.91 21.83 1.37
C GLU A 305 9.65 20.68 2.34
N LEU A 306 8.59 19.92 2.09
CA LEU A 306 8.23 18.71 2.79
C LEU A 306 8.60 17.52 1.91
N GLN A 307 9.27 16.55 2.51
CA GLN A 307 9.68 15.33 1.81
C GLN A 307 9.25 14.12 2.61
N THR A 308 8.57 13.20 1.93
CA THR A 308 8.22 11.88 2.44
C THR A 308 8.98 10.84 1.62
N ARG A 309 9.65 9.91 2.27
CA ARG A 309 10.23 8.71 1.67
C ARG A 309 9.27 7.56 1.89
N ILE A 310 9.00 6.78 0.84
CA ILE A 310 8.25 5.53 0.92
C ILE A 310 9.14 4.46 0.32
N THR A 311 9.31 3.34 1.01
CA THR A 311 9.99 2.17 0.47
C THR A 311 8.99 1.04 0.32
N GLU A 312 8.87 0.55 -0.91
CA GLU A 312 8.00 -0.55 -1.28
C GLU A 312 8.87 -1.78 -1.50
N ALA A 313 8.69 -2.82 -0.71
CA ALA A 313 9.56 -3.98 -0.80
C ALA A 313 8.79 -5.28 -0.89
N MET A 314 9.06 -6.05 -1.97
CA MET A 314 8.67 -7.45 -2.06
C MET A 314 9.44 -8.22 -0.98
N THR A 315 8.72 -8.88 -0.09
CA THR A 315 9.27 -9.48 1.12
C THR A 315 8.78 -10.92 1.26
N ARG A 316 9.71 -11.83 1.53
CA ARG A 316 9.41 -13.21 1.90
C ARG A 316 9.23 -13.30 3.39
N TYR A 317 8.10 -13.84 3.82
CA TYR A 317 7.73 -13.98 5.23
C TYR A 317 7.69 -15.45 5.67
N LYS A 318 7.97 -15.68 6.95
CA LYS A 318 7.84 -16.99 7.59
C LYS A 318 7.03 -16.84 8.87
N CYS A 319 5.99 -17.65 9.02
CA CYS A 319 5.15 -17.69 10.22
C CYS A 319 4.58 -19.10 10.37
N ASN A 320 4.56 -19.65 11.61
CA ASN A 320 3.98 -20.97 11.92
C ASN A 320 4.47 -22.11 11.01
N GLY A 321 5.74 -22.06 10.56
CA GLY A 321 6.32 -23.04 9.65
C GLY A 321 5.91 -22.89 8.17
N GLN A 322 5.07 -21.92 7.84
CA GLN A 322 4.70 -21.58 6.48
C GLN A 322 5.60 -20.47 5.94
N ILE A 323 5.79 -20.47 4.63
CA ILE A 323 6.48 -19.42 3.87
C ILE A 323 5.41 -18.73 3.02
N GLY A 324 5.43 -17.41 3.03
CA GLY A 324 4.55 -16.57 2.23
C GLY A 324 5.30 -15.40 1.63
N MET A 325 4.60 -14.61 0.85
CA MET A 325 5.11 -13.37 0.27
C MET A 325 4.20 -12.21 0.67
N GLY A 326 4.69 -11.01 0.47
CA GLY A 326 3.91 -9.81 0.71
C GLY A 326 4.71 -8.54 0.50
N MET A 327 4.16 -7.45 0.97
CA MET A 327 4.77 -6.13 0.95
C MET A 327 5.33 -5.79 2.32
N SER A 328 6.49 -5.14 2.38
CA SER A 328 6.85 -4.29 3.50
C SER A 328 6.94 -2.85 3.01
N GLU A 329 5.89 -2.08 3.28
CA GLU A 329 5.83 -0.66 2.93
C GLU A 329 6.18 0.17 4.16
N TYR A 330 7.23 0.99 4.03
CA TYR A 330 7.69 1.88 5.07
C TYR A 330 7.59 3.32 4.59
N LEU A 331 6.91 4.15 5.36
CA LEU A 331 6.84 5.59 5.12
C LEU A 331 7.58 6.32 6.23
N ASP A 332 8.43 7.25 5.86
CA ASP A 332 9.13 8.14 6.76
C ASP A 332 9.06 9.59 6.26
N GLN A 333 8.73 10.54 7.13
CA GLN A 333 9.02 11.94 6.83
C GLN A 333 10.53 12.15 6.87
N ILE A 334 11.04 13.02 6.01
CA ILE A 334 12.46 13.40 6.05
C ILE A 334 12.56 14.74 6.76
N ILE A 335 13.14 14.71 7.96
CA ILE A 335 13.39 15.90 8.79
C ILE A 335 14.90 16.05 8.94
N ASP A 336 15.44 17.22 8.60
CA ASP A 336 16.88 17.50 8.61
C ASP A 336 17.71 16.46 7.85
N GLY A 337 17.15 15.96 6.73
CA GLY A 337 17.78 14.96 5.87
C GLY A 337 17.67 13.52 6.39
N LYS A 338 17.01 13.27 7.52
CA LYS A 338 16.91 11.95 8.14
C LYS A 338 15.49 11.40 8.08
N PRO A 339 15.32 10.09 7.80
CA PRO A 339 14.03 9.43 7.91
C PRO A 339 13.63 9.24 9.37
N THR A 340 12.42 9.64 9.71
CA THR A 340 11.96 9.74 11.12
C THR A 340 11.81 8.40 11.84
N GLY A 341 11.49 7.33 11.12
CA GLY A 341 11.30 6.00 11.71
C GLY A 341 12.52 5.07 11.61
N VAL A 342 13.71 5.59 11.21
CA VAL A 342 14.95 4.80 11.15
C VAL A 342 15.85 5.17 12.32
N PRO A 343 16.00 4.26 13.30
CA PRO A 343 16.83 4.54 14.48
C PRO A 343 18.32 4.66 14.09
N ASN A 344 19.04 5.59 14.74
CA ASN A 344 20.49 5.78 14.59
C ASN A 344 20.96 5.98 13.13
N TYR A 345 20.12 6.61 12.29
CA TYR A 345 20.49 6.90 10.92
C TYR A 345 21.64 7.90 10.86
N GLU A 346 22.80 7.45 10.37
CA GLU A 346 23.97 8.28 10.07
C GLU A 346 24.10 8.44 8.56
N GLN A 347 24.29 9.70 8.09
CA GLN A 347 24.51 9.98 6.67
C GLN A 347 25.92 9.65 6.24
#